data_dc53421be3ddfd50add45bc60c529855
#
_entry.id   dc53421be3ddfd50add45bc60c529855
#
_cell.length_a   1.000
_cell.length_b   1.000
_cell.length_c   1.000
_cell.angle_alpha   90.00
_cell.angle_beta   90.00
_cell.angle_gamma   90.00
#
_symmetry.space_group_name_H-M   'P 1'
#
loop_
_entity.id
_entity.type
_entity.pdbx_description
1 polymer ?
#
loop_
_entity_poly.entity_id
_entity_poly.type
_entity_poly.pdbx_seq_one_letter_code
_entity_poly.pdbx_strand_id
1 'polypeptide(L)'
;MTQAPDTRLDADRFLDITDQVCPMTFVRTKLTLEKMAGGEVLEVRLRAGEPLENVPRSTREMGHEVLSLEPESAGGDIHRLLIRLKPA
;
A
#
# COMPACT_ATOMS: atom_id res chain seq x y z
N MET A 1 -15.66 19.43 1.33
CA MET A 1 -15.76 18.79 0.75
C MET A 1 -16.23 17.72 1.17
N THR A 2 -16.85 17.21 0.80
CA THR A 2 -17.16 16.27 1.22
C THR A 2 -16.77 15.19 0.65
N GLN A 3 -16.03 14.48 1.14
CA GLN A 3 -15.47 13.43 0.68
C GLN A 3 -16.30 12.28 0.93
N ALA A 4 -16.42 11.44 0.08
CA ALA A 4 -17.16 10.26 0.29
C ALA A 4 -16.51 9.43 1.36
N PRO A 5 -17.23 8.85 2.21
CA PRO A 5 -16.65 8.04 3.23
C PRO A 5 -16.22 6.74 2.64
N ASP A 6 -14.97 6.45 2.67
CA ASP A 6 -14.48 5.19 2.23
C ASP A 6 -13.21 4.90 2.96
N THR A 7 -12.60 3.78 2.68
CA THR A 7 -11.45 3.36 3.44
C THR A 7 -10.27 4.27 3.29
N ARG A 8 -10.26 5.08 2.26
CA ARG A 8 -9.13 5.95 2.07
C ARG A 8 -9.09 7.11 3.03
N LEU A 9 -10.18 7.34 3.76
CA LEU A 9 -10.14 8.38 4.76
C LEU A 9 -9.12 8.12 5.83
N ASP A 10 -8.73 6.85 6.00
CA ASP A 10 -7.75 6.51 7.02
C ASP A 10 -6.33 6.57 6.53
N ALA A 11 -6.11 6.82 5.25
CA ALA A 11 -4.77 6.84 4.69
C ALA A 11 -4.28 8.27 4.54
N ASP A 12 -3.02 8.49 4.88
CA ASP A 12 -2.42 9.80 4.74
C ASP A 12 -1.85 10.00 3.34
N ARG A 13 -1.61 8.93 2.62
CA ARG A 13 -1.06 9.01 1.29
C ARG A 13 -1.56 7.84 0.46
N PHE A 14 -1.64 8.01 -0.85
CA PHE A 14 -2.10 6.98 -1.76
C PHE A 14 -1.05 6.77 -2.85
N LEU A 15 -0.81 5.51 -3.19
CA LEU A 15 0.14 5.16 -4.24
C LEU A 15 -0.46 4.10 -5.14
N ASP A 16 -0.49 4.34 -6.45
CA ASP A 16 -1.01 3.38 -7.41
C ASP A 16 0.16 2.79 -8.19
N ILE A 17 0.39 1.51 -8.02
CA ILE A 17 1.46 0.82 -8.72
C ILE A 17 0.91 -0.29 -9.61
N THR A 18 -0.35 -0.18 -10.02
CA THR A 18 -0.97 -1.21 -10.84
C THR A 18 -0.34 -1.35 -12.21
N ASP A 19 0.33 -0.32 -12.69
CA ASP A 19 1.00 -0.35 -13.99
C ASP A 19 2.49 -0.58 -13.87
N GLN A 20 3.00 -0.92 -12.69
CA GLN A 20 4.41 -1.19 -12.52
C GLN A 20 4.65 -2.68 -12.48
N VAL A 21 5.87 -3.07 -12.83
CA VAL A 21 6.27 -4.46 -12.75
C VAL A 21 7.40 -4.59 -11.73
N CYS A 22 7.57 -5.78 -11.21
CA CYS A 22 8.64 -6.06 -10.28
C CYS A 22 9.97 -5.86 -10.98
N PRO A 23 10.96 -5.21 -10.35
CA PRO A 23 10.98 -4.81 -8.95
C PRO A 23 10.48 -3.39 -8.68
N MET A 24 9.97 -2.71 -9.69
CA MET A 24 9.56 -1.32 -9.51
C MET A 24 8.40 -1.16 -8.54
N THR A 25 7.54 -2.17 -8.42
CA THR A 25 6.44 -2.10 -7.47
C THR A 25 6.99 -1.88 -6.05
N PHE A 26 8.00 -2.65 -5.69
CA PHE A 26 8.59 -2.50 -4.36
C PHE A 26 9.39 -1.22 -4.24
N VAL A 27 10.13 -0.86 -5.28
CA VAL A 27 10.96 0.35 -5.24
C VAL A 27 10.09 1.58 -5.04
N ARG A 28 8.97 1.68 -5.77
CA ARG A 28 8.08 2.82 -5.64
C ARG A 28 7.46 2.87 -4.26
N THR A 29 7.07 1.72 -3.73
CA THR A 29 6.50 1.66 -2.41
C THR A 29 7.52 2.08 -1.36
N LYS A 30 8.74 1.57 -1.46
CA LYS A 30 9.78 1.90 -0.50
C LYS A 30 10.08 3.39 -0.51
N LEU A 31 10.21 3.98 -1.69
CA LEU A 31 10.51 5.41 -1.78
C LEU A 31 9.39 6.26 -1.19
N THR A 32 8.15 5.85 -1.40
CA THR A 32 7.03 6.58 -0.83
C THR A 32 7.04 6.48 0.68
N LEU A 33 7.29 5.28 1.21
CA LEU A 33 7.33 5.11 2.66
C LEU A 33 8.44 5.94 3.29
N GLU A 34 9.56 6.06 2.60
CA GLU A 34 10.68 6.83 3.13
C GLU A 34 10.39 8.32 3.24
N LYS A 35 9.41 8.81 2.49
CA LYS A 35 9.04 10.21 2.53
C LYS A 35 7.97 10.51 3.55
N MET A 36 7.43 9.48 4.20
CA MET A 36 6.31 9.64 5.11
C MET A 36 6.81 9.63 6.55
N ALA A 37 6.02 10.21 7.43
CA ALA A 37 6.37 10.25 8.84
C ALA A 37 5.89 8.98 9.54
N GLY A 38 6.55 8.63 10.63
CA GLY A 38 6.17 7.45 11.39
C GLY A 38 4.74 7.56 11.89
N GLY A 39 4.02 6.46 11.83
CA GLY A 39 2.63 6.41 12.24
C GLY A 39 1.64 6.75 11.15
N GLU A 40 2.10 7.30 10.03
CA GLU A 40 1.21 7.60 8.94
C GLU A 40 0.82 6.33 8.19
N VAL A 41 -0.30 6.40 7.49
CA VAL A 41 -0.83 5.24 6.77
C VAL A 41 -0.75 5.48 5.28
N LEU A 42 -0.24 4.50 4.56
CA LEU A 42 -0.14 4.53 3.11
C LEU A 42 -1.11 3.52 2.52
N GLU A 43 -1.91 3.95 1.57
CA GLU A 43 -2.76 3.02 0.83
C GLU A 43 -2.09 2.75 -0.51
N VAL A 44 -1.85 1.48 -0.83
CA VAL A 44 -1.21 1.09 -2.07
C VAL A 44 -2.20 0.28 -2.89
N ARG A 45 -2.36 0.65 -4.14
CA ARG A 45 -3.21 -0.07 -5.06
C ARG A 45 -2.30 -0.87 -5.97
N LEU A 46 -2.47 -2.19 -5.99
CA LEU A 46 -1.53 -3.06 -6.70
C LEU A 46 -2.27 -4.25 -7.33
N ARG A 47 -1.61 -4.89 -8.28
CA ARG A 47 -2.18 -6.03 -8.97
C ARG A 47 -1.88 -7.31 -8.24
N ALA A 48 -2.73 -8.30 -8.43
CA ALA A 48 -2.48 -9.64 -7.94
C ALA A 48 -1.24 -10.22 -8.63
N GLY A 49 -0.68 -11.25 -8.05
CA GLY A 49 0.52 -11.86 -8.58
C GLY A 49 1.71 -11.53 -7.71
N GLU A 50 2.87 -11.38 -8.32
CA GLU A 50 4.09 -11.13 -7.57
C GLU A 50 4.01 -9.91 -6.66
N PRO A 51 3.46 -8.76 -7.11
CA PRO A 51 3.39 -7.61 -6.22
C PRO A 51 2.57 -7.90 -4.97
N LEU A 52 1.52 -8.70 -5.11
CA LEU A 52 0.65 -8.99 -3.99
C LEU A 52 1.37 -9.79 -2.91
N GLU A 53 2.36 -10.57 -3.29
CA GLU A 53 3.15 -11.33 -2.33
C GLU A 53 4.35 -10.53 -1.86
N ASN A 54 5.05 -9.90 -2.79
CA ASN A 54 6.33 -9.29 -2.47
C ASN A 54 6.22 -7.97 -1.73
N VAL A 55 5.27 -7.15 -2.08
CA VAL A 55 5.17 -5.82 -1.47
C VAL A 55 4.79 -5.91 0.01
N PRO A 56 3.76 -6.69 0.40
CA PRO A 56 3.45 -6.80 1.83
C PRO A 56 4.59 -7.44 2.62
N ARG A 57 5.23 -8.46 2.04
CA ARG A 57 6.31 -9.14 2.74
C ARG A 57 7.48 -8.19 2.99
N SER A 58 7.88 -7.45 1.95
CA SER A 58 8.99 -6.51 2.08
C SER A 58 8.66 -5.39 3.05
N THR A 59 7.39 -4.96 3.04
CA THR A 59 6.95 -3.94 3.97
C THR A 59 7.11 -4.40 5.41
N ARG A 60 6.74 -5.64 5.68
CA ARG A 60 6.89 -6.18 7.03
C ARG A 60 8.37 -6.33 7.40
N GLU A 61 9.19 -6.71 6.43
CA GLU A 61 10.63 -6.84 6.69
C GLU A 61 11.27 -5.51 7.02
N MET A 62 10.70 -4.42 6.52
CA MET A 62 11.20 -3.09 6.84
C MET A 62 10.69 -2.60 8.20
N GLY A 63 9.85 -3.38 8.84
CA GLY A 63 9.38 -3.03 10.16
C GLY A 63 8.04 -2.31 10.20
N HIS A 64 7.41 -2.10 9.06
CA HIS A 64 6.12 -1.43 9.03
C HIS A 64 5.00 -2.45 9.24
N GLU A 65 3.82 -1.96 9.55
CA GLU A 65 2.68 -2.83 9.83
C GLU A 65 1.74 -2.88 8.63
N VAL A 66 1.35 -4.08 8.22
CA VAL A 66 0.35 -4.24 7.18
C VAL A 66 -1.00 -4.30 7.88
N LEU A 67 -1.82 -3.29 7.67
CA LEU A 67 -3.10 -3.20 8.33
C LEU A 67 -4.16 -4.05 7.66
N SER A 68 -4.16 -4.06 6.34
CA SER A 68 -5.10 -4.88 5.60
C SER A 68 -4.63 -5.08 4.17
N LEU A 69 -5.14 -6.11 3.53
CA LEU A 69 -4.85 -6.38 2.14
C LEU A 69 -6.09 -7.07 1.59
N GLU A 70 -6.84 -6.37 0.77
CA GLU A 70 -8.12 -6.85 0.28
C GLU A 70 -8.32 -6.56 -1.18
N PRO A 71 -9.09 -7.38 -1.90
CA PRO A 71 -9.39 -7.06 -3.28
C PRO A 71 -10.26 -5.82 -3.35
N GLU A 72 -10.02 -5.02 -4.38
CA GLU A 72 -10.78 -3.80 -4.55
C GLU A 72 -12.21 -4.13 -4.96
N SER A 73 -12.39 -5.19 -5.72
CA SER A 73 -13.71 -5.65 -6.07
C SER A 73 -13.68 -7.16 -6.17
N ALA A 74 -14.82 -7.78 -6.03
CA ALA A 74 -14.91 -9.24 -6.03
C ALA A 74 -14.39 -9.78 -7.36
N GLY A 75 -13.48 -10.73 -7.28
CA GLY A 75 -12.95 -11.39 -8.46
C GLY A 75 -11.99 -10.56 -9.29
N GLY A 76 -11.62 -9.36 -8.82
CA GLY A 76 -10.73 -8.52 -9.60
C GLY A 76 -9.27 -8.75 -9.30
N ASP A 77 -8.42 -8.23 -10.19
CA ASP A 77 -6.98 -8.34 -10.03
C ASP A 77 -6.38 -7.27 -9.14
N ILE A 78 -7.12 -6.23 -8.85
CA ILE A 78 -6.57 -5.08 -8.12
C ILE A 78 -6.89 -5.22 -6.65
N HIS A 79 -5.88 -5.00 -5.83
CA HIS A 79 -6.02 -5.09 -4.38
C HIS A 79 -5.59 -3.78 -3.74
N ARG A 80 -6.05 -3.55 -2.53
CA ARG A 80 -5.65 -2.40 -1.74
C ARG A 80 -4.92 -2.87 -0.52
N LEU A 81 -3.75 -2.29 -0.31
CA LEU A 81 -2.89 -2.62 0.81
C LEU A 81 -2.77 -1.39 1.69
N LEU A 82 -3.07 -1.52 2.96
CA LEU A 82 -2.90 -0.43 3.91
C LEU A 82 -1.72 -0.73 4.80
N ILE A 83 -0.80 0.20 4.86
CA ILE A 83 0.44 0.06 5.61
C ILE A 83 0.55 1.21 6.60
N ARG A 84 0.83 0.89 7.86
CA ARG A 84 1.13 1.92 8.84
C ARG A 84 2.64 1.93 9.05
N LEU A 85 3.25 3.09 8.90
CA LEU A 85 4.68 3.21 9.10
C LEU A 85 5.02 3.01 10.55
N LYS A 86 6.15 2.36 10.78
CA LYS A 86 6.63 2.19 12.13
C LYS A 86 6.93 3.56 12.72
N PRO A 87 6.82 3.73 14.03
CA PRO A 87 7.12 5.01 14.66
C PRO A 87 8.57 5.38 14.44
N ALA A 88 8.80 6.64 14.29
CA ALA A 88 10.14 7.15 14.06
C ALA A 88 11.00 7.01 15.30
#